data_8a28bb38e4db20116a24b369cf803d2a
#
_entry.id   8a28bb38e4db20116a24b369cf803d2a
#
_cell.length_a   1.000
_cell.length_b   1.000
_cell.length_c   1.000
_cell.angle_alpha   90.00
_cell.angle_beta   90.00
_cell.angle_gamma   90.00
#
_symmetry.space_group_name_H-M   'P 1'
#
loop_
_entity.id
_entity.type
_entity.pdbx_description
1 polymer ?
#
loop_
_entity_poly.entity_id
_entity_poly.type
_entity_poly.pdbx_seq_one_letter_code
_entity_poly.pdbx_strand_id
1 'polypeptide(L)'
;NLLRGDYLTPVYHDGSHREKFRDLMSGYQDLVDDAVRIKNRYKSLFRKEGKKVRGKALYSDESFLKGLERKDFQFIGAHMYRMLEEMEKGRLTYIREIKKYSLKFKEIKYLKTLPGIGDIHAAKIVAQVIDPARFKNKYKFFSYCGLVRHRQISGDKSYGDKKIWGNRMLKCVYKMAAESALKGNTGMRKYYNYLRGKGTGHKNAKNAISRKIAAISLVLWKKGERYCDDMITSGLIK
;
A
#
# COMPACT_ATOMS: atom_id res chain seq x y z
N ASN A 1 26.86 -20.58 -11.60
CA ASN A 1 26.35 -21.96 -11.35
C ASN A 1 24.94 -22.04 -10.75
N LEU A 2 24.26 -20.90 -10.43
CA LEU A 2 22.88 -20.87 -9.92
C LEU A 2 21.87 -21.41 -10.95
N LEU A 3 22.11 -21.19 -12.25
CA LEU A 3 21.28 -21.72 -13.34
C LEU A 3 21.40 -23.23 -13.48
N ARG A 4 22.60 -23.81 -13.27
CA ARG A 4 22.83 -25.28 -13.38
C ARG A 4 22.23 -26.06 -12.20
N GLY A 5 22.05 -25.41 -11.05
CA GLY A 5 21.54 -26.04 -9.83
C GLY A 5 20.06 -25.86 -9.60
N ASP A 6 19.31 -25.28 -10.56
CA ASP A 6 17.87 -24.99 -10.44
C ASP A 6 17.49 -24.17 -9.16
N TYR A 7 18.45 -23.38 -8.66
CA TYR A 7 18.24 -22.52 -7.47
C TYR A 7 17.55 -21.20 -7.77
N LEU A 8 17.24 -20.93 -9.05
CA LEU A 8 16.54 -19.70 -9.45
C LEU A 8 15.04 -19.93 -9.40
N THR A 9 14.35 -19.15 -8.58
CA THR A 9 12.89 -19.10 -8.62
C THR A 9 12.46 -18.21 -9.78
N PRO A 10 11.72 -18.74 -10.80
CA PRO A 10 11.30 -17.93 -11.92
C PRO A 10 10.38 -16.80 -11.48
N VAL A 11 10.57 -15.62 -12.07
CA VAL A 11 9.63 -14.49 -11.89
C VAL A 11 8.40 -14.76 -12.75
N TYR A 12 7.23 -14.61 -12.14
CA TYR A 12 5.97 -14.79 -12.86
C TYR A 12 5.74 -13.65 -13.84
N HIS A 13 5.73 -13.98 -15.12
CA HIS A 13 5.33 -13.13 -16.24
C HIS A 13 4.23 -13.86 -17.02
N ASP A 14 3.13 -13.17 -17.33
CA ASP A 14 2.02 -13.75 -18.08
C ASP A 14 1.87 -13.15 -19.51
N GLY A 15 2.69 -12.16 -19.86
CA GLY A 15 2.66 -11.45 -21.14
C GLY A 15 1.34 -10.71 -21.43
N SER A 16 0.46 -10.62 -20.46
CA SER A 16 -0.90 -10.10 -20.62
C SER A 16 -1.00 -8.57 -20.49
N HIS A 17 -2.20 -8.04 -20.76
CA HIS A 17 -2.52 -6.64 -20.46
C HIS A 17 -2.32 -6.25 -18.99
N ARG A 18 -2.19 -7.21 -18.08
CA ARG A 18 -1.92 -6.99 -16.65
C ARG A 18 -0.49 -6.55 -16.40
N GLU A 19 0.44 -7.02 -17.22
CA GLU A 19 1.84 -6.59 -17.15
C GLU A 19 1.97 -5.10 -17.50
N LYS A 20 1.34 -4.66 -18.58
CA LYS A 20 1.28 -3.22 -18.95
C LYS A 20 0.62 -2.38 -17.84
N PHE A 21 -0.39 -2.93 -17.17
CA PHE A 21 -1.04 -2.26 -16.05
C PHE A 21 -0.12 -2.19 -14.83
N ARG A 22 0.71 -3.20 -14.61
CA ARG A 22 1.74 -3.21 -13.57
C ARG A 22 2.77 -2.10 -13.80
N ASP A 23 3.23 -1.91 -15.04
CA ASP A 23 4.20 -0.87 -15.39
C ASP A 23 3.59 0.53 -15.16
N LEU A 24 2.35 0.75 -15.58
CA LEU A 24 1.61 1.98 -15.30
C LEU A 24 1.51 2.27 -13.79
N MET A 25 1.22 1.24 -12.99
CA MET A 25 1.13 1.38 -11.53
C MET A 25 2.49 1.61 -10.87
N SER A 26 3.57 1.07 -11.43
CA SER A 26 4.94 1.33 -10.98
C SER A 26 5.32 2.79 -11.23
N GLY A 27 5.13 3.31 -12.44
CA GLY A 27 5.39 4.71 -12.75
C GLY A 27 4.57 5.69 -11.89
N TYR A 28 3.29 5.35 -11.62
CA TYR A 28 2.51 6.12 -10.67
C TYR A 28 3.12 6.12 -9.26
N GLN A 29 3.60 4.96 -8.79
CA GLN A 29 4.21 4.86 -7.46
C GLN A 29 5.52 5.63 -7.37
N ASP A 30 6.35 5.58 -8.41
CA ASP A 30 7.62 6.31 -8.48
C ASP A 30 7.37 7.82 -8.40
N LEU A 31 6.39 8.33 -9.16
CA LEU A 31 5.99 9.74 -9.09
C LEU A 31 5.53 10.14 -7.68
N VAL A 32 4.76 9.29 -7.00
CA VAL A 32 4.30 9.55 -5.62
C VAL A 32 5.48 9.56 -4.65
N ASP A 33 6.41 8.62 -4.79
CA ASP A 33 7.59 8.51 -3.93
C ASP A 33 8.53 9.72 -4.13
N ASP A 34 8.72 10.18 -5.34
CA ASP A 34 9.50 11.39 -5.66
C ASP A 34 8.85 12.64 -5.09
N ALA A 35 7.53 12.77 -5.23
CA ALA A 35 6.80 13.87 -4.60
C ALA A 35 6.99 13.89 -3.08
N VAL A 36 7.00 12.73 -2.42
CA VAL A 36 7.27 12.62 -0.98
C VAL A 36 8.69 13.05 -0.65
N ARG A 37 9.69 12.67 -1.46
CA ARG A 37 11.09 13.08 -1.28
C ARG A 37 11.22 14.61 -1.37
N ILE A 38 10.61 15.23 -2.38
CA ILE A 38 10.64 16.70 -2.55
C ILE A 38 9.90 17.39 -1.40
N LYS A 39 8.72 16.90 -0.99
CA LYS A 39 7.99 17.43 0.17
C LYS A 39 8.84 17.42 1.45
N ASN A 40 9.59 16.37 1.67
CA ASN A 40 10.47 16.27 2.83
C ASN A 40 11.64 17.29 2.76
N ARG A 41 12.25 17.45 1.58
CA ARG A 41 13.31 18.45 1.34
C ARG A 41 12.77 19.88 1.50
N TYR A 42 11.63 20.17 0.89
CA TYR A 42 10.95 21.47 1.02
C TYR A 42 10.67 21.80 2.48
N LYS A 43 10.08 20.87 3.22
CA LYS A 43 9.84 21.05 4.66
C LYS A 43 11.12 21.23 5.48
N SER A 44 12.24 20.68 5.04
CA SER A 44 13.51 20.81 5.74
C SER A 44 14.05 22.25 5.71
N LEU A 45 13.73 23.06 4.69
CA LEU A 45 14.12 24.46 4.60
C LEU A 45 13.57 25.25 5.80
N PHE A 46 12.28 25.09 6.08
CA PHE A 46 11.63 25.73 7.22
C PHE A 46 12.19 25.27 8.56
N ARG A 47 12.47 23.97 8.68
CA ARG A 47 13.04 23.41 9.92
C ARG A 47 14.44 23.95 10.21
N LYS A 48 15.26 24.20 9.17
CA LYS A 48 16.58 24.77 9.30
C LYS A 48 16.55 26.21 9.86
N GLU A 49 15.44 26.93 9.69
CA GLU A 49 15.18 28.24 10.30
C GLU A 49 14.38 28.14 11.62
N GLY A 50 14.28 26.95 12.22
CA GLY A 50 13.55 26.75 13.48
C GLY A 50 12.02 26.84 13.35
N LYS A 51 11.47 26.96 12.12
CA LYS A 51 10.03 27.14 11.88
C LYS A 51 9.29 25.82 11.93
N LYS A 52 8.30 25.70 12.83
CA LYS A 52 7.44 24.51 12.95
C LYS A 52 6.32 24.58 11.93
N VAL A 53 6.46 23.85 10.83
CA VAL A 53 5.43 23.75 9.77
C VAL A 53 4.73 22.39 9.82
N ARG A 54 3.40 22.42 9.79
CA ARG A 54 2.53 21.23 9.83
C ARG A 54 1.42 21.36 8.79
N GLY A 55 0.89 20.20 8.38
CA GLY A 55 -0.28 20.15 7.50
C GLY A 55 0.06 20.15 6.01
N LYS A 56 -1.00 20.14 5.19
CA LYS A 56 -0.92 20.10 3.73
C LYS A 56 -0.80 21.49 3.10
N ALA A 57 -1.28 22.52 3.77
CA ALA A 57 -1.27 23.91 3.29
C ALA A 57 0.12 24.37 2.84
N LEU A 58 1.16 23.93 3.52
CA LEU A 58 2.55 24.19 3.15
C LEU A 58 2.89 23.84 1.68
N TYR A 59 2.20 22.88 1.09
CA TYR A 59 2.47 22.37 -0.26
C TYR A 59 1.46 22.86 -1.31
N SER A 60 0.45 23.64 -0.91
CA SER A 60 -0.61 24.15 -1.78
C SER A 60 -0.65 25.67 -1.89
N ASP A 61 0.20 26.35 -1.13
CA ASP A 61 0.27 27.81 -1.10
C ASP A 61 1.73 28.27 -1.09
N GLU A 62 2.15 28.87 -2.20
CA GLU A 62 3.52 29.39 -2.37
C GLU A 62 3.83 30.54 -1.41
N SER A 63 2.81 31.23 -0.89
CA SER A 63 2.99 32.36 0.04
C SER A 63 3.76 31.99 1.31
N PHE A 64 3.76 30.69 1.70
CA PHE A 64 4.57 30.20 2.82
C PHE A 64 6.07 30.46 2.63
N LEU A 65 6.56 30.56 1.39
CA LEU A 65 7.98 30.88 1.11
C LEU A 65 8.39 32.25 1.61
N LYS A 66 7.47 33.22 1.64
CA LYS A 66 7.72 34.57 2.18
C LYS A 66 8.04 34.53 3.67
N GLY A 67 7.63 33.46 4.35
CA GLY A 67 7.95 33.24 5.74
C GLY A 67 9.39 32.78 6.01
N LEU A 68 10.19 32.43 4.99
CA LEU A 68 11.61 32.12 5.13
C LEU A 68 12.41 33.42 5.13
N GLU A 69 13.40 33.52 6.02
CA GLU A 69 14.26 34.73 6.15
C GLU A 69 15.40 34.72 5.14
N ARG A 70 15.95 33.52 4.90
CA ARG A 70 17.06 33.34 3.98
C ARG A 70 16.61 33.37 2.54
N LYS A 71 17.14 34.31 1.74
CA LYS A 71 16.83 34.44 0.30
C LYS A 71 17.19 33.22 -0.53
N ASP A 72 18.30 32.54 -0.19
CA ASP A 72 18.68 31.29 -0.84
C ASP A 72 17.66 30.17 -0.57
N PHE A 73 17.09 30.09 0.63
CA PHE A 73 16.03 29.14 0.95
C PHE A 73 14.71 29.47 0.24
N GLN A 74 14.38 30.75 0.08
CA GLN A 74 13.24 31.19 -0.74
C GLN A 74 13.42 30.76 -2.19
N PHE A 75 14.61 30.96 -2.78
CA PHE A 75 14.94 30.56 -4.15
C PHE A 75 14.84 29.05 -4.33
N ILE A 76 15.51 28.26 -3.48
CA ILE A 76 15.47 26.79 -3.51
C ILE A 76 14.05 26.28 -3.31
N GLY A 77 13.32 26.88 -2.37
CA GLY A 77 11.92 26.54 -2.06
C GLY A 77 10.99 26.76 -3.24
N ALA A 78 11.13 27.89 -3.97
CA ALA A 78 10.31 28.18 -5.16
C ALA A 78 10.50 27.16 -6.27
N HIS A 79 11.74 26.67 -6.49
CA HIS A 79 11.99 25.59 -7.43
C HIS A 79 11.33 24.27 -6.99
N MET A 80 11.46 23.91 -5.71
CA MET A 80 10.83 22.70 -5.17
C MET A 80 9.30 22.78 -5.23
N TYR A 81 8.72 23.95 -4.99
CA TYR A 81 7.29 24.16 -5.06
C TYR A 81 6.76 23.93 -6.48
N ARG A 82 7.39 24.52 -7.49
CA ARG A 82 7.04 24.29 -8.92
C ARG A 82 7.15 22.82 -9.30
N MET A 83 8.19 22.12 -8.86
CA MET A 83 8.29 20.67 -9.08
C MET A 83 7.12 19.91 -8.47
N LEU A 84 6.67 20.29 -7.26
CA LEU A 84 5.52 19.65 -6.62
C LEU A 84 4.21 19.92 -7.36
N GLU A 85 4.02 21.10 -7.92
CA GLU A 85 2.85 21.41 -8.77
C GLU A 85 2.82 20.53 -10.03
N GLU A 86 3.96 20.40 -10.73
CA GLU A 86 4.05 19.52 -11.91
C GLU A 86 3.82 18.05 -11.55
N MET A 87 4.36 17.59 -10.44
CA MET A 87 4.11 16.23 -9.96
C MET A 87 2.64 15.99 -9.61
N GLU A 88 1.94 16.98 -9.07
CA GLU A 88 0.51 16.85 -8.78
C GLU A 88 -0.32 16.80 -10.08
N LYS A 89 0.01 17.59 -11.10
CA LYS A 89 -0.60 17.48 -12.43
C LYS A 89 -0.36 16.10 -13.04
N GLY A 90 0.88 15.62 -12.99
CA GLY A 90 1.24 14.28 -13.43
C GLY A 90 0.46 13.20 -12.69
N ARG A 91 0.34 13.31 -11.36
CA ARG A 91 -0.43 12.39 -10.53
C ARG A 91 -1.90 12.29 -10.96
N LEU A 92 -2.52 13.43 -11.27
CA LEU A 92 -3.91 13.47 -11.75
C LEU A 92 -4.05 12.81 -13.13
N THR A 93 -3.05 12.96 -14.00
CA THR A 93 -3.00 12.31 -15.31
C THR A 93 -2.88 10.79 -15.16
N TYR A 94 -1.97 10.31 -14.31
CA TYR A 94 -1.87 8.89 -13.97
C TYR A 94 -3.18 8.32 -13.43
N ILE A 95 -3.87 9.03 -12.53
CA ILE A 95 -5.15 8.57 -11.98
C ILE A 95 -6.20 8.42 -13.09
N ARG A 96 -6.25 9.31 -14.07
CA ARG A 96 -7.17 9.20 -15.22
C ARG A 96 -6.86 7.95 -16.05
N GLU A 97 -5.59 7.72 -16.38
CA GLU A 97 -5.18 6.52 -17.12
C GLU A 97 -5.42 5.22 -16.34
N ILE A 98 -5.10 5.20 -15.04
CA ILE A 98 -5.39 4.06 -14.18
C ILE A 98 -6.89 3.75 -14.16
N LYS A 99 -7.76 4.76 -14.10
CA LYS A 99 -9.22 4.56 -14.17
C LYS A 99 -9.64 3.92 -15.50
N LYS A 100 -9.13 4.39 -16.64
CA LYS A 100 -9.41 3.79 -17.97
C LYS A 100 -8.99 2.32 -18.02
N TYR A 101 -7.76 2.00 -17.58
CA TYR A 101 -7.28 0.63 -17.52
C TYR A 101 -8.09 -0.24 -16.55
N SER A 102 -8.52 0.33 -15.43
CA SER A 102 -9.32 -0.36 -14.42
C SER A 102 -10.65 -0.91 -14.96
N LEU A 103 -11.21 -0.28 -15.99
CA LEU A 103 -12.45 -0.76 -16.63
C LEU A 103 -12.29 -2.13 -17.29
N LYS A 104 -11.06 -2.52 -17.68
CA LYS A 104 -10.74 -3.81 -18.29
C LYS A 104 -10.71 -4.97 -17.28
N PHE A 105 -10.66 -4.67 -15.97
CA PHE A 105 -10.47 -5.66 -14.91
C PHE A 105 -11.69 -5.73 -13.99
N LYS A 106 -12.54 -6.74 -14.21
CA LYS A 106 -13.80 -6.94 -13.43
C LYS A 106 -13.54 -7.05 -11.92
N GLU A 107 -12.44 -7.66 -11.55
CA GLU A 107 -12.04 -7.87 -10.15
C GLU A 107 -11.85 -6.58 -9.35
N ILE A 108 -11.51 -5.47 -10.00
CA ILE A 108 -11.40 -4.16 -9.34
C ILE A 108 -12.75 -3.77 -8.72
N LYS A 109 -13.86 -4.09 -9.38
CA LYS A 109 -15.21 -3.81 -8.86
C LYS A 109 -15.49 -4.57 -7.56
N TYR A 110 -15.04 -5.83 -7.48
CA TYR A 110 -15.20 -6.66 -6.28
C TYR A 110 -14.29 -6.19 -5.14
N LEU A 111 -13.03 -5.91 -5.44
CA LEU A 111 -12.05 -5.45 -4.46
C LEU A 111 -12.45 -4.10 -3.81
N LYS A 112 -13.05 -3.20 -4.57
CA LYS A 112 -13.53 -1.90 -4.07
C LYS A 112 -14.68 -2.02 -3.05
N THR A 113 -15.36 -3.15 -2.97
CA THR A 113 -16.39 -3.36 -1.95
C THR A 113 -15.79 -3.58 -0.56
N LEU A 114 -14.50 -3.92 -0.47
CA LEU A 114 -13.80 -4.10 0.80
C LEU A 114 -13.60 -2.76 1.52
N PRO A 115 -13.92 -2.68 2.83
CA PRO A 115 -13.64 -1.50 3.63
C PRO A 115 -12.15 -1.11 3.57
N GLY A 116 -11.88 0.14 3.24
CA GLY A 116 -10.52 0.69 3.13
C GLY A 116 -9.83 0.47 1.78
N ILE A 117 -10.44 -0.21 0.82
CA ILE A 117 -9.94 -0.40 -0.53
C ILE A 117 -10.67 0.55 -1.50
N GLY A 118 -10.01 1.60 -1.94
CA GLY A 118 -10.49 2.50 -3.02
C GLY A 118 -9.90 2.12 -4.39
N ASP A 119 -10.18 2.95 -5.41
CA ASP A 119 -9.77 2.71 -6.81
C ASP A 119 -8.27 2.41 -6.95
N ILE A 120 -7.41 3.24 -6.36
CA ILE A 120 -5.95 3.09 -6.48
C ILE A 120 -5.44 1.85 -5.74
N HIS A 121 -6.00 1.52 -4.57
CA HIS A 121 -5.61 0.33 -3.84
C HIS A 121 -6.03 -0.94 -4.58
N ALA A 122 -7.26 -0.99 -5.12
CA ALA A 122 -7.73 -2.11 -5.93
C ALA A 122 -6.87 -2.28 -7.19
N ALA A 123 -6.55 -1.18 -7.89
CA ALA A 123 -5.66 -1.18 -9.05
C ALA A 123 -4.27 -1.72 -8.70
N LYS A 124 -3.66 -1.27 -7.58
CA LYS A 124 -2.37 -1.79 -7.10
C LYS A 124 -2.41 -3.28 -6.80
N ILE A 125 -3.50 -3.77 -6.19
CA ILE A 125 -3.66 -5.21 -5.90
C ILE A 125 -3.68 -5.99 -7.22
N VAL A 126 -4.52 -5.59 -8.18
CA VAL A 126 -4.66 -6.30 -9.48
C VAL A 126 -3.35 -6.29 -10.25
N ALA A 127 -2.69 -5.13 -10.35
CA ALA A 127 -1.43 -4.99 -11.07
C ALA A 127 -0.29 -5.84 -10.46
N GLN A 128 -0.21 -5.96 -9.13
CA GLN A 128 0.88 -6.67 -8.47
C GLN A 128 0.61 -8.17 -8.29
N VAL A 129 -0.64 -8.56 -8.13
CA VAL A 129 -1.04 -9.97 -7.95
C VAL A 129 -1.09 -10.69 -9.29
N ILE A 130 -1.53 -10.01 -10.35
CA ILE A 130 -1.69 -10.51 -11.72
C ILE A 130 -2.73 -11.65 -11.79
N ASP A 131 -2.46 -12.80 -11.18
CA ASP A 131 -3.35 -13.95 -11.08
C ASP A 131 -3.45 -14.44 -9.62
N PRO A 132 -4.67 -14.46 -9.03
CA PRO A 132 -4.87 -14.96 -7.67
C PRO A 132 -4.75 -16.48 -7.56
N ALA A 133 -4.90 -17.23 -8.68
CA ALA A 133 -4.84 -18.70 -8.69
C ALA A 133 -3.44 -19.22 -8.34
N ARG A 134 -2.38 -18.44 -8.63
CA ARG A 134 -0.99 -18.79 -8.28
C ARG A 134 -0.75 -18.99 -6.79
N PHE A 135 -1.64 -18.54 -5.94
CA PHE A 135 -1.53 -18.72 -4.48
C PHE A 135 -2.39 -19.89 -4.02
N LYS A 136 -1.75 -21.01 -3.65
CA LYS A 136 -2.44 -22.22 -3.15
C LYS A 136 -3.30 -21.92 -1.92
N ASN A 137 -2.86 -21.04 -1.05
CA ASN A 137 -3.58 -20.63 0.17
C ASN A 137 -3.25 -19.20 0.60
N LYS A 138 -4.02 -18.69 1.57
CA LYS A 138 -3.84 -17.35 2.14
C LYS A 138 -2.46 -17.11 2.75
N TYR A 139 -1.79 -18.13 3.28
CA TYR A 139 -0.49 -17.97 3.95
C TYR A 139 0.62 -17.68 2.93
N LYS A 140 0.60 -18.34 1.77
CA LYS A 140 1.50 -18.02 0.65
C LYS A 140 1.27 -16.59 0.15
N PHE A 141 0.00 -16.16 0.09
CA PHE A 141 -0.35 -14.78 -0.26
C PHE A 141 0.13 -13.77 0.80
N PHE A 142 -0.01 -14.06 2.10
CA PHE A 142 0.53 -13.21 3.16
C PHE A 142 2.05 -13.06 3.09
N SER A 143 2.77 -14.14 2.80
CA SER A 143 4.21 -14.10 2.58
C SER A 143 4.56 -13.21 1.40
N TYR A 144 3.88 -13.39 0.26
CA TYR A 144 4.06 -12.55 -0.92
C TYR A 144 3.80 -11.06 -0.63
N CYS A 145 2.76 -10.75 0.14
CA CYS A 145 2.44 -9.38 0.56
C CYS A 145 3.34 -8.85 1.69
N GLY A 146 4.27 -9.63 2.23
CA GLY A 146 5.12 -9.24 3.35
C GLY A 146 4.36 -8.94 4.64
N LEU A 147 3.21 -9.60 4.86
CA LEU A 147 2.32 -9.41 6.02
C LEU A 147 2.61 -10.38 7.17
N VAL A 148 3.63 -11.22 7.04
CA VAL A 148 4.05 -12.21 8.03
C VAL A 148 5.48 -11.96 8.48
N ARG A 149 5.85 -12.62 9.59
CA ARG A 149 7.21 -12.68 10.10
C ARG A 149 7.56 -14.15 10.29
N HIS A 150 8.80 -14.51 10.07
CA HIS A 150 9.32 -15.84 10.43
C HIS A 150 10.10 -15.75 11.72
N ARG A 151 9.84 -16.71 12.60
CA ARG A 151 10.65 -16.93 13.78
C ARG A 151 12.00 -17.50 13.35
N GLN A 152 13.07 -16.87 13.75
CA GLN A 152 14.41 -17.43 13.55
C GLN A 152 14.73 -18.35 14.72
N ILE A 153 14.85 -19.64 14.41
CA ILE A 153 15.25 -20.65 15.36
C ILE A 153 16.50 -21.34 14.79
N SER A 154 17.56 -21.46 15.59
CA SER A 154 18.74 -22.25 15.26
C SER A 154 19.07 -23.11 16.49
N GLY A 155 18.95 -24.41 16.32
CA GLY A 155 18.91 -25.33 17.46
C GLY A 155 17.75 -24.99 18.39
N ASP A 156 17.94 -25.01 19.67
CA ASP A 156 16.91 -24.67 20.68
C ASP A 156 16.82 -23.19 21.01
N LYS A 157 17.59 -22.33 20.33
CA LYS A 157 17.61 -20.90 20.59
C LYS A 157 16.75 -20.12 19.57
N SER A 158 15.86 -19.27 20.10
CA SER A 158 15.08 -18.32 19.28
C SER A 158 15.81 -16.98 19.18
N TYR A 159 16.11 -16.56 17.94
CA TYR A 159 16.77 -15.28 17.62
C TYR A 159 15.77 -14.17 17.28
N GLY A 160 14.49 -14.36 17.63
CA GLY A 160 13.43 -13.41 17.39
C GLY A 160 12.77 -13.57 16.02
N ASP A 161 11.98 -12.55 15.62
CA ASP A 161 11.21 -12.58 14.39
C ASP A 161 11.92 -11.81 13.27
N LYS A 162 12.21 -12.49 12.16
CA LYS A 162 12.71 -11.86 10.95
C LYS A 162 11.55 -11.41 10.03
N LYS A 163 11.66 -10.20 9.50
CA LYS A 163 10.75 -9.73 8.44
C LYS A 163 11.01 -10.52 7.17
N ILE A 164 9.94 -11.00 6.54
CA ILE A 164 10.03 -11.62 5.22
C ILE A 164 10.17 -10.54 4.16
N TRP A 165 10.98 -10.79 3.16
CA TRP A 165 10.99 -10.07 1.91
C TRP A 165 9.68 -10.37 1.18
N GLY A 166 8.95 -9.33 0.80
CA GLY A 166 7.69 -9.45 0.11
C GLY A 166 7.39 -8.16 -0.67
N ASN A 167 6.30 -8.17 -1.42
CA ASN A 167 5.91 -7.02 -2.21
C ASN A 167 5.59 -5.81 -1.32
N ARG A 168 6.47 -4.81 -1.35
CA ARG A 168 6.39 -3.61 -0.51
C ARG A 168 5.13 -2.79 -0.81
N MET A 169 4.72 -2.73 -2.09
CA MET A 169 3.53 -2.00 -2.50
C MET A 169 2.27 -2.63 -1.90
N LEU A 170 2.10 -3.95 -2.02
CA LEU A 170 0.97 -4.67 -1.43
C LEU A 170 0.94 -4.57 0.10
N LYS A 171 2.11 -4.65 0.74
CA LYS A 171 2.22 -4.45 2.19
C LYS A 171 1.69 -3.08 2.61
N CYS A 172 2.06 -2.02 1.87
CA CYS A 172 1.59 -0.67 2.13
C CYS A 172 0.07 -0.58 1.92
N VAL A 173 -0.44 -1.11 0.78
CA VAL A 173 -1.87 -1.13 0.47
C VAL A 173 -2.69 -1.76 1.59
N TYR A 174 -2.36 -2.96 2.04
CA TYR A 174 -3.14 -3.65 3.08
C TYR A 174 -3.03 -3.00 4.46
N LYS A 175 -1.90 -2.39 4.78
CA LYS A 175 -1.76 -1.63 6.03
C LYS A 175 -2.59 -0.35 6.01
N MET A 176 -2.55 0.39 4.91
CA MET A 176 -3.35 1.61 4.74
C MET A 176 -4.85 1.29 4.68
N ALA A 177 -5.23 0.19 4.03
CA ALA A 177 -6.60 -0.31 4.01
C ALA A 177 -7.11 -0.62 5.42
N ALA A 178 -6.29 -1.27 6.25
CA ALA A 178 -6.63 -1.53 7.64
C ALA A 178 -6.85 -0.23 8.44
N GLU A 179 -5.97 0.76 8.30
CA GLU A 179 -6.15 2.08 8.94
C GLU A 179 -7.46 2.75 8.51
N SER A 180 -7.76 2.71 7.22
CA SER A 180 -8.98 3.32 6.66
C SER A 180 -10.24 2.57 7.11
N ALA A 181 -10.23 1.24 7.10
CA ALA A 181 -11.35 0.40 7.52
C ALA A 181 -11.72 0.58 9.00
N LEU A 182 -10.76 1.00 9.83
CA LEU A 182 -10.98 1.26 11.25
C LEU A 182 -11.59 2.64 11.54
N LYS A 183 -11.71 3.53 10.57
CA LYS A 183 -12.32 4.86 10.79
C LYS A 183 -13.85 4.83 10.80
N GLY A 184 -14.47 3.85 10.13
CA GLY A 184 -15.92 3.70 10.05
C GLY A 184 -16.49 2.63 10.98
N ASN A 185 -17.82 2.54 11.04
CA ASN A 185 -18.53 1.45 11.73
C ASN A 185 -18.62 0.23 10.80
N THR A 186 -17.51 -0.44 10.58
CA THR A 186 -17.38 -1.60 9.69
C THR A 186 -17.23 -2.89 10.51
N GLY A 187 -17.53 -4.03 9.92
CA GLY A 187 -17.22 -5.33 10.52
C GLY A 187 -15.74 -5.49 10.89
N MET A 188 -14.83 -4.83 10.12
CA MET A 188 -13.41 -4.78 10.46
C MET A 188 -13.13 -4.03 11.76
N ARG A 189 -13.87 -2.93 12.02
CA ARG A 189 -13.79 -2.21 13.31
C ARG A 189 -14.31 -3.06 14.47
N LYS A 190 -15.43 -3.76 14.27
CA LYS A 190 -15.98 -4.68 15.28
C LYS A 190 -14.98 -5.78 15.61
N TYR A 191 -14.38 -6.41 14.60
CA TYR A 191 -13.36 -7.43 14.79
C TYR A 191 -12.09 -6.89 15.48
N TYR A 192 -11.66 -5.69 15.13
CA TYR A 192 -10.54 -5.03 15.82
C TYR A 192 -10.85 -4.84 17.31
N ASN A 193 -12.03 -4.32 17.66
CA ASN A 193 -12.44 -4.12 19.04
C ASN A 193 -12.48 -5.45 19.83
N TYR A 194 -12.97 -6.52 19.20
CA TYR A 194 -12.94 -7.87 19.77
C TYR A 194 -11.50 -8.32 20.09
N LEU A 195 -10.56 -8.15 19.17
CA LEU A 195 -9.15 -8.48 19.41
C LEU A 195 -8.55 -7.65 20.56
N ARG A 196 -8.91 -6.35 20.62
CA ARG A 196 -8.47 -5.47 21.70
C ARG A 196 -9.04 -5.90 23.04
N GLY A 197 -10.31 -6.29 23.10
CA GLY A 197 -10.95 -6.83 24.30
C GLY A 197 -10.31 -8.14 24.80
N LYS A 198 -9.72 -8.94 23.89
CA LYS A 198 -8.92 -10.12 24.22
C LYS A 198 -7.46 -9.81 24.63
N GLY A 199 -7.10 -8.55 24.88
CA GLY A 199 -5.75 -8.17 25.28
C GLY A 199 -4.74 -8.03 24.14
N THR A 200 -5.14 -8.20 22.85
CA THR A 200 -4.21 -8.03 21.73
C THR A 200 -3.74 -6.59 21.64
N GLY A 201 -2.43 -6.35 21.64
CA GLY A 201 -1.85 -5.00 21.51
C GLY A 201 -2.28 -4.31 20.23
N HIS A 202 -2.45 -2.98 20.25
CA HIS A 202 -2.92 -2.13 19.12
C HIS A 202 -2.24 -2.45 17.77
N LYS A 203 -0.92 -2.52 17.75
CA LYS A 203 -0.13 -2.82 16.54
C LYS A 203 -0.42 -4.22 15.99
N ASN A 204 -0.56 -5.20 16.85
CA ASN A 204 -0.84 -6.59 16.47
C ASN A 204 -2.28 -6.74 15.97
N ALA A 205 -3.25 -6.08 16.60
CA ALA A 205 -4.62 -6.04 16.15
C ALA A 205 -4.74 -5.42 14.74
N LYS A 206 -4.06 -4.28 14.46
CA LYS A 206 -4.01 -3.70 13.11
C LYS A 206 -3.36 -4.64 12.08
N ASN A 207 -2.29 -5.33 12.45
CA ASN A 207 -1.67 -6.32 11.56
C ASN A 207 -2.62 -7.51 11.28
N ALA A 208 -3.43 -7.91 12.26
CA ALA A 208 -4.46 -8.94 12.06
C ALA A 208 -5.53 -8.46 11.06
N ILE A 209 -6.01 -7.21 11.19
CA ILE A 209 -6.93 -6.61 10.22
C ILE A 209 -6.32 -6.57 8.82
N SER A 210 -5.06 -6.15 8.67
CA SER A 210 -4.37 -6.13 7.36
C SER A 210 -4.37 -7.51 6.71
N ARG A 211 -4.07 -8.57 7.48
CA ARG A 211 -4.13 -9.95 6.98
C ARG A 211 -5.55 -10.41 6.66
N LYS A 212 -6.54 -10.01 7.47
CA LYS A 212 -7.95 -10.32 7.22
C LYS A 212 -8.41 -9.72 5.89
N ILE A 213 -8.13 -8.43 5.66
CA ILE A 213 -8.42 -7.74 4.40
C ILE A 213 -7.73 -8.45 3.22
N ALA A 214 -6.45 -8.82 3.36
CA ALA A 214 -5.72 -9.53 2.32
C ALA A 214 -6.33 -10.91 2.01
N ALA A 215 -6.73 -11.67 3.03
CA ALA A 215 -7.37 -12.96 2.85
C ALA A 215 -8.72 -12.83 2.11
N ILE A 216 -9.56 -11.88 2.54
CA ILE A 216 -10.86 -11.64 1.91
C ILE A 216 -10.66 -11.15 0.47
N SER A 217 -9.72 -10.23 0.21
CA SER A 217 -9.45 -9.76 -1.16
C SER A 217 -9.09 -10.89 -2.12
N LEU A 218 -8.31 -11.88 -1.65
CA LEU A 218 -7.98 -13.08 -2.41
C LEU A 218 -9.23 -13.92 -2.73
N VAL A 219 -10.14 -14.09 -1.77
CA VAL A 219 -11.40 -14.84 -1.94
C VAL A 219 -12.33 -14.11 -2.92
N LEU A 220 -12.54 -12.79 -2.72
CA LEU A 220 -13.39 -11.99 -3.60
C LEU A 220 -12.94 -12.07 -5.06
N TRP A 221 -11.63 -12.00 -5.27
CA TRP A 221 -11.07 -12.10 -6.61
C TRP A 221 -11.25 -13.50 -7.20
N LYS A 222 -10.94 -14.56 -6.45
CA LYS A 222 -11.09 -15.95 -6.94
C LYS A 222 -12.53 -16.32 -7.26
N LYS A 223 -13.49 -15.85 -6.46
CA LYS A 223 -14.90 -16.19 -6.58
C LYS A 223 -15.71 -15.21 -7.45
N GLY A 224 -15.20 -13.99 -7.66
CA GLY A 224 -15.95 -12.92 -8.33
C GLY A 224 -17.12 -12.39 -7.49
N GLU A 225 -17.00 -12.42 -6.16
CA GLU A 225 -18.04 -12.03 -5.21
C GLU A 225 -17.79 -10.62 -4.65
N ARG A 226 -18.85 -10.00 -4.13
CA ARG A 226 -18.75 -8.73 -3.37
C ARG A 226 -18.56 -9.03 -1.90
N TYR A 227 -17.91 -8.08 -1.20
CA TYR A 227 -17.73 -8.16 0.24
C TYR A 227 -19.07 -8.04 0.99
N CYS A 228 -19.22 -8.86 2.04
CA CYS A 228 -20.21 -8.69 3.10
C CYS A 228 -19.53 -8.89 4.47
N ASP A 229 -20.09 -8.29 5.52
CA ASP A 229 -19.49 -8.34 6.87
C ASP A 229 -19.44 -9.77 7.45
N ASP A 230 -20.33 -10.68 7.01
CA ASP A 230 -20.33 -12.09 7.42
C ASP A 230 -19.06 -12.84 7.04
N MET A 231 -18.33 -12.36 6.01
CA MET A 231 -17.03 -12.93 5.61
C MET A 231 -15.96 -12.76 6.70
N ILE A 232 -16.18 -11.88 7.68
CA ILE A 232 -15.24 -11.70 8.79
C ILE A 232 -15.38 -12.82 9.82
N THR A 233 -16.60 -13.25 10.08
CA THR A 233 -16.97 -14.24 11.11
C THR A 233 -17.05 -15.65 10.54
N SER A 234 -17.44 -15.77 9.27
CA SER A 234 -17.56 -17.07 8.60
C SER A 234 -16.20 -17.76 8.46
N GLY A 235 -16.19 -19.08 8.69
CA GLY A 235 -15.01 -19.93 8.53
C GLY A 235 -14.41 -20.02 7.12
N LEU A 236 -14.92 -19.23 6.16
CA LEU A 236 -14.42 -19.09 4.78
C LEU A 236 -12.95 -18.65 4.70
N ILE A 237 -12.37 -18.30 5.83
CA ILE A 237 -10.96 -17.90 5.96
C ILE A 237 -10.17 -18.94 6.77
N LYS A 238 -10.65 -20.20 6.77
CA LYS A 238 -9.85 -21.32 7.28
C LYS A 238 -8.63 -21.59 6.41
#